data_943b99846d258c33956cf3c6de421206
#
_entry.id   943b99846d258c33956cf3c6de421206
#
_cell.length_a   1.000
_cell.length_b   1.000
_cell.length_c   1.000
_cell.angle_alpha   90.00
_cell.angle_beta   90.00
_cell.angle_gamma   90.00
#
_symmetry.space_group_name_H-M   'P 1'
#
loop_
_entity.id
_entity.type
_entity.pdbx_description
1 polymer ?
#
loop_
_entity_poly.entity_id
_entity_poly.type
_entity_poly.pdbx_seq_one_letter_code
_entity_poly.pdbx_strand_id
1 'polypeptide(L)'
;MQQVERLHLAGFERAKYFAPVAICAYLAALCAALIVTSAFLDNIRDSIAITAAGIFGLLVSGGLGAAILRVQLRELRYVVIPTQADAEKNYEVVYRMAVDAAWQVTTKVPGRCLEARTLGSILTEGEIVAVRFRQRDVLVACITDPGVGFSLVGRRRCIQNREIVRRAVSAS
;
A
#
# COMPACT_ATOMS: atom_id res chain seq x y z
N MET A 1 -2.46 23.62 7.51
CA MET A 1 -1.82 22.32 7.15
C MET A 1 -2.86 21.22 7.33
N GLN A 2 -3.36 20.61 6.25
CA GLN A 2 -4.25 19.43 6.37
C GLN A 2 -3.42 18.26 6.89
N GLN A 3 -3.78 17.72 8.05
CA GLN A 3 -3.20 16.49 8.54
C GLN A 3 -3.50 15.37 7.53
N VAL A 4 -2.46 14.81 6.91
CA VAL A 4 -2.60 13.69 5.98
C VAL A 4 -2.92 12.44 6.80
N GLU A 5 -4.21 12.10 6.83
CA GLU A 5 -4.67 10.89 7.50
C GLU A 5 -4.21 9.65 6.72
N ARG A 6 -3.74 8.62 7.44
CA ARG A 6 -3.24 7.37 6.85
C ARG A 6 -4.04 6.19 7.35
N LEU A 7 -4.19 5.19 6.50
CA LEU A 7 -4.76 3.90 6.87
C LEU A 7 -3.85 3.23 7.90
N HIS A 8 -4.44 2.81 9.03
CA HIS A 8 -3.74 2.10 10.09
C HIS A 8 -3.82 0.59 9.82
N LEU A 9 -2.69 -0.02 9.52
CA LEU A 9 -2.56 -1.48 9.44
C LEU A 9 -2.19 -2.03 10.81
N ALA A 10 -2.86 -3.07 11.26
CA ALA A 10 -2.58 -3.73 12.53
C ALA A 10 -1.42 -4.73 12.40
N GLY A 11 -0.58 -4.78 13.40
CA GLY A 11 0.45 -5.79 13.71
C GLY A 11 0.99 -6.60 12.51
N PHE A 12 0.45 -7.80 12.33
CA PHE A 12 0.93 -8.75 11.32
C PHE A 12 0.66 -8.31 9.87
N GLU A 13 -0.45 -7.62 9.60
CA GLU A 13 -0.74 -7.07 8.27
C GLU A 13 0.26 -5.98 7.88
N ARG A 14 0.66 -5.15 8.84
CA ARG A 14 1.71 -4.15 8.63
C ARG A 14 3.05 -4.80 8.29
N ALA A 15 3.42 -5.87 9.02
CA ALA A 15 4.65 -6.60 8.75
C ALA A 15 4.66 -7.20 7.35
N LYS A 16 3.58 -7.88 6.94
CA LYS A 16 3.43 -8.42 5.58
C LYS A 16 3.49 -7.33 4.51
N TYR A 17 2.79 -6.22 4.73
CA TYR A 17 2.74 -5.11 3.77
C TYR A 17 4.13 -4.52 3.48
N PHE A 18 4.98 -4.39 4.52
CA PHE A 18 6.34 -3.87 4.38
C PHE A 18 7.41 -4.94 4.15
N ALA A 19 7.05 -6.22 4.06
CA ALA A 19 8.00 -7.31 3.82
C ALA A 19 8.91 -7.12 2.60
N PRO A 20 8.43 -6.64 1.42
CA PRO A 20 9.31 -6.38 0.28
C PRO A 20 10.39 -5.35 0.56
N VAL A 21 10.07 -4.30 1.34
CA VAL A 21 11.05 -3.29 1.76
C VAL A 21 12.05 -3.89 2.72
N ALA A 22 11.61 -4.72 3.66
CA ALA A 22 12.49 -5.41 4.60
C ALA A 22 13.47 -6.34 3.88
N ILE A 23 13.01 -7.06 2.84
CA ILE A 23 13.87 -7.92 2.01
C ILE A 23 14.93 -7.07 1.28
N CYS A 24 14.54 -5.95 0.67
CA CYS A 24 15.50 -5.04 0.04
C CYS A 24 16.53 -4.48 1.03
N ALA A 25 16.10 -4.13 2.24
CA ALA A 25 16.99 -3.66 3.30
C ALA A 25 17.97 -4.75 3.75
N TYR A 26 17.50 -5.99 3.88
CA TYR A 26 18.35 -7.12 4.21
C TYR A 26 19.40 -7.39 3.12
N LEU A 27 19.00 -7.37 1.84
CA LEU A 27 19.93 -7.52 0.72
C LEU A 27 20.96 -6.38 0.68
N ALA A 28 20.55 -5.16 0.95
CA ALA A 28 21.45 -4.02 1.06
C ALA A 28 22.47 -4.21 2.18
N ALA A 29 22.06 -4.72 3.34
CA ALA A 29 22.95 -5.03 4.45
C ALA A 29 23.96 -6.13 4.11
N LEU A 30 23.52 -7.18 3.39
CA LEU A 30 24.44 -8.22 2.90
C LEU A 30 25.47 -7.67 1.91
N CYS A 31 25.05 -6.80 0.99
CA CYS A 31 25.98 -6.14 0.05
C CYS A 31 27.00 -5.24 0.79
N ALA A 32 26.56 -4.51 1.82
CA ALA A 32 27.46 -3.73 2.65
C ALA A 32 28.47 -4.61 3.40
N ALA A 33 28.02 -5.74 3.94
CA ALA A 33 28.92 -6.72 4.59
C ALA A 33 29.96 -7.28 3.61
N LEU A 34 29.56 -7.58 2.35
CA LEU A 34 30.51 -8.01 1.31
C LEU A 34 31.57 -6.96 0.99
N ILE A 35 31.21 -5.68 0.96
CA ILE A 35 32.16 -4.57 0.77
C ILE A 35 33.16 -4.55 1.92
N VAL A 36 32.70 -4.68 3.16
CA VAL A 36 33.59 -4.66 4.33
C VAL A 36 34.53 -5.88 4.32
N THR A 37 34.01 -7.08 4.04
CA THR A 37 34.81 -8.30 4.01
C THR A 37 35.82 -8.32 2.88
N SER A 38 35.54 -7.65 1.75
CA SER A 38 36.49 -7.55 0.64
C SER A 38 37.81 -6.84 1.01
N ALA A 39 37.76 -5.96 2.02
CA ALA A 39 38.96 -5.27 2.51
C ALA A 39 39.96 -6.19 3.23
N PHE A 40 39.56 -7.41 3.61
CA PHE A 40 40.38 -8.40 4.29
C PHE A 40 40.90 -9.50 3.32
N LEU A 41 40.69 -9.35 2.01
CA LEU A 41 41.22 -10.30 1.02
C LEU A 41 42.64 -9.94 0.60
N ASP A 42 43.49 -10.94 0.60
CA ASP A 42 44.90 -10.76 0.21
C ASP A 42 45.06 -10.51 -1.30
N ASN A 43 44.10 -11.00 -2.10
CA ASN A 43 44.14 -10.84 -3.55
C ASN A 43 43.41 -9.56 -3.98
N ILE A 44 44.17 -8.56 -4.42
CA ILE A 44 43.67 -7.25 -4.85
C ILE A 44 42.62 -7.36 -5.96
N ARG A 45 42.80 -8.28 -6.92
CA ARG A 45 41.83 -8.44 -8.04
C ARG A 45 40.46 -8.93 -7.57
N ASP A 46 40.43 -9.89 -6.66
CA ASP A 46 39.21 -10.43 -6.09
C ASP A 46 38.54 -9.40 -5.19
N SER A 47 39.32 -8.66 -4.40
CA SER A 47 38.86 -7.55 -3.57
C SER A 47 38.12 -6.48 -4.39
N ILE A 48 38.70 -6.02 -5.51
CA ILE A 48 38.08 -5.03 -6.39
C ILE A 48 36.77 -5.58 -7.00
N ALA A 49 36.77 -6.83 -7.48
CA ALA A 49 35.58 -7.41 -8.08
C ALA A 49 34.41 -7.54 -7.07
N ILE A 50 34.69 -8.01 -5.86
CA ILE A 50 33.69 -8.15 -4.80
C ILE A 50 33.19 -6.80 -4.33
N THR A 51 34.06 -5.81 -4.17
CA THR A 51 33.69 -4.45 -3.81
C THR A 51 32.76 -3.84 -4.86
N ALA A 52 33.10 -3.95 -6.15
CA ALA A 52 32.27 -3.43 -7.25
C ALA A 52 30.89 -4.09 -7.28
N ALA A 53 30.82 -5.42 -7.14
CA ALA A 53 29.58 -6.17 -7.07
C ALA A 53 28.75 -5.76 -5.83
N GLY A 54 29.38 -5.58 -4.68
CA GLY A 54 28.74 -5.12 -3.46
C GLY A 54 28.14 -3.71 -3.59
N ILE A 55 28.87 -2.77 -4.17
CA ILE A 55 28.40 -1.40 -4.43
C ILE A 55 27.22 -1.43 -5.39
N PHE A 56 27.28 -2.18 -6.49
CA PHE A 56 26.19 -2.32 -7.43
C PHE A 56 24.95 -2.90 -6.77
N GLY A 57 25.09 -4.01 -6.03
CA GLY A 57 24.00 -4.64 -5.29
C GLY A 57 23.37 -3.70 -4.26
N LEU A 58 24.17 -2.91 -3.54
CA LEU A 58 23.71 -1.91 -2.58
C LEU A 58 22.87 -0.81 -3.26
N LEU A 59 23.32 -0.29 -4.39
CA LEU A 59 22.60 0.74 -5.14
C LEU A 59 21.27 0.21 -5.68
N VAL A 60 21.27 -1.00 -6.25
CA VAL A 60 20.05 -1.62 -6.80
C VAL A 60 19.05 -1.94 -5.69
N SER A 61 19.47 -2.64 -4.64
CA SER A 61 18.55 -3.04 -3.55
C SER A 61 18.06 -1.83 -2.75
N GLY A 62 18.93 -0.87 -2.45
CA GLY A 62 18.58 0.37 -1.76
C GLY A 62 17.63 1.24 -2.60
N GLY A 63 17.92 1.43 -3.88
CA GLY A 63 17.07 2.18 -4.81
C GLY A 63 15.70 1.54 -4.98
N LEU A 64 15.64 0.23 -5.18
CA LEU A 64 14.39 -0.53 -5.30
C LEU A 64 13.58 -0.47 -4.00
N GLY A 65 14.21 -0.68 -2.86
CA GLY A 65 13.56 -0.61 -1.54
C GLY A 65 12.96 0.77 -1.28
N ALA A 66 13.71 1.84 -1.59
CA ALA A 66 13.22 3.21 -1.46
C ALA A 66 12.04 3.52 -2.39
N ALA A 67 12.07 3.02 -3.63
CA ALA A 67 10.98 3.17 -4.59
C ALA A 67 9.72 2.45 -4.11
N ILE A 68 9.83 1.20 -3.68
CA ILE A 68 8.71 0.41 -3.13
C ILE A 68 8.13 1.11 -1.90
N LEU A 69 8.96 1.50 -0.95
CA LEU A 69 8.53 2.20 0.27
C LEU A 69 7.75 3.48 -0.06
N ARG A 70 8.25 4.29 -1.00
CA ARG A 70 7.58 5.53 -1.43
C ARG A 70 6.20 5.26 -2.01
N VAL A 71 6.06 4.20 -2.80
CA VAL A 71 4.76 3.79 -3.37
C VAL A 71 3.81 3.32 -2.26
N GLN A 72 4.26 2.43 -1.38
CA GLN A 72 3.46 1.92 -0.27
C GLN A 72 2.97 3.03 0.67
N LEU A 73 3.85 3.98 1.01
CA LEU A 73 3.46 5.12 1.85
C LEU A 73 2.45 6.05 1.17
N ARG A 74 2.44 6.13 -0.16
CA ARG A 74 1.42 6.88 -0.92
C ARG A 74 0.08 6.15 -0.94
N GLU A 75 0.08 4.84 -1.07
CA GLU A 75 -1.14 4.02 -1.10
C GLU A 75 -1.89 4.03 0.23
N LEU A 76 -1.17 4.14 1.35
CA LEU A 76 -1.75 4.26 2.69
C LEU A 76 -2.45 5.61 2.94
N ARG A 77 -2.29 6.60 2.06
CA ARG A 77 -2.94 7.91 2.23
C ARG A 77 -4.40 7.85 1.81
N TYR A 78 -5.25 8.46 2.62
CA TYR A 78 -6.63 8.72 2.22
C TYR A 78 -6.69 9.79 1.13
N VAL A 79 -7.51 9.52 0.11
CA VAL A 79 -7.91 10.50 -0.90
C VAL A 79 -9.19 11.14 -0.39
N VAL A 80 -9.23 12.46 -0.35
CA VAL A 80 -10.39 13.23 0.08
C VAL A 80 -11.29 13.48 -1.13
N ILE A 81 -12.56 13.12 -1.00
CA ILE A 81 -13.61 13.35 -1.99
C ILE A 81 -14.60 14.34 -1.36
N PRO A 82 -14.63 15.59 -1.81
CA PRO A 82 -15.62 16.55 -1.31
C PRO A 82 -17.03 16.13 -1.73
N THR A 83 -18.01 16.33 -0.84
CA THR A 83 -19.41 16.01 -1.08
C THR A 83 -20.32 17.07 -0.48
N GLN A 84 -21.56 17.16 -1.00
CA GLN A 84 -22.60 18.04 -0.43
C GLN A 84 -23.53 17.27 0.50
N ALA A 85 -23.55 15.95 0.43
CA ALA A 85 -24.37 15.10 1.28
C ALA A 85 -23.73 14.93 2.68
N ASP A 86 -24.55 14.63 3.67
CA ASP A 86 -24.10 14.33 5.01
C ASP A 86 -23.41 12.94 5.10
N ALA A 87 -22.78 12.68 6.25
CA ALA A 87 -22.01 11.47 6.46
C ALA A 87 -22.89 10.19 6.40
N GLU A 88 -24.14 10.25 6.85
CA GLU A 88 -25.06 9.09 6.86
C GLU A 88 -25.52 8.76 5.46
N LYS A 89 -25.92 9.76 4.67
CA LYS A 89 -26.32 9.58 3.29
C LYS A 89 -25.17 9.03 2.44
N ASN A 90 -23.98 9.61 2.60
CA ASN A 90 -22.77 9.12 1.92
C ASN A 90 -22.45 7.67 2.32
N TYR A 91 -22.62 7.31 3.60
CA TYR A 91 -22.42 5.95 4.07
C TYR A 91 -23.38 4.98 3.38
N GLU A 92 -24.69 5.31 3.31
CA GLU A 92 -25.68 4.46 2.67
C GLU A 92 -25.38 4.22 1.19
N VAL A 93 -24.99 5.29 0.47
CA VAL A 93 -24.62 5.22 -0.95
C VAL A 93 -23.43 4.29 -1.16
N VAL A 94 -22.37 4.49 -0.38
CA VAL A 94 -21.16 3.66 -0.48
C VAL A 94 -21.42 2.23 -0.04
N TYR A 95 -22.23 2.02 0.99
CA TYR A 95 -22.59 0.68 1.44
C TYR A 95 -23.38 -0.10 0.37
N ARG A 96 -24.41 0.51 -0.24
CA ARG A 96 -25.15 -0.11 -1.36
C ARG A 96 -24.23 -0.43 -2.52
N MET A 97 -23.38 0.52 -2.92
CA MET A 97 -22.41 0.31 -3.98
C MET A 97 -21.45 -0.86 -3.66
N ALA A 98 -20.98 -0.98 -2.41
CA ALA A 98 -20.11 -2.08 -2.01
C ALA A 98 -20.82 -3.44 -2.09
N VAL A 99 -22.11 -3.50 -1.71
CA VAL A 99 -22.95 -4.70 -1.84
C VAL A 99 -23.17 -5.06 -3.31
N ASP A 100 -23.52 -4.08 -4.16
CA ASP A 100 -23.75 -4.27 -5.59
C ASP A 100 -22.49 -4.72 -6.33
N ALA A 101 -21.32 -4.23 -5.88
CA ALA A 101 -20.02 -4.63 -6.39
C ALA A 101 -19.51 -5.97 -5.79
N ALA A 102 -20.32 -6.66 -5.00
CA ALA A 102 -19.99 -7.90 -4.30
C ALA A 102 -18.73 -7.79 -3.40
N TRP A 103 -18.49 -6.62 -2.79
CA TRP A 103 -17.41 -6.46 -1.83
C TRP A 103 -17.79 -7.09 -0.50
N GLN A 104 -16.86 -7.80 0.11
CA GLN A 104 -17.02 -8.36 1.43
C GLN A 104 -16.79 -7.27 2.50
N VAL A 105 -17.87 -6.74 3.05
CA VAL A 105 -17.80 -5.73 4.12
C VAL A 105 -17.32 -6.39 5.41
N THR A 106 -16.15 -5.95 5.91
CA THR A 106 -15.50 -6.49 7.12
C THR A 106 -15.79 -5.64 8.34
N THR A 107 -15.83 -4.32 8.18
CA THR A 107 -16.13 -3.38 9.26
C THR A 107 -17.17 -2.38 8.77
N LYS A 108 -18.19 -2.13 9.58
CA LYS A 108 -19.23 -1.14 9.29
C LYS A 108 -19.61 -0.39 10.55
N VAL A 109 -19.46 0.93 10.52
CA VAL A 109 -19.98 1.85 11.54
C VAL A 109 -20.73 2.95 10.80
N PRO A 110 -22.09 2.94 10.85
CA PRO A 110 -22.91 3.89 10.11
C PRO A 110 -22.48 5.34 10.33
N GLY A 111 -22.41 6.11 9.26
CA GLY A 111 -21.99 7.52 9.28
C GLY A 111 -20.52 7.78 9.68
N ARG A 112 -19.72 6.75 9.96
CA ARG A 112 -18.31 6.92 10.39
C ARG A 112 -17.31 6.22 9.50
N CYS A 113 -17.41 4.90 9.36
CA CYS A 113 -16.46 4.15 8.55
C CYS A 113 -17.06 2.87 7.96
N LEU A 114 -16.47 2.48 6.83
CA LEU A 114 -16.74 1.22 6.16
C LEU A 114 -15.41 0.65 5.68
N GLU A 115 -15.14 -0.62 6.01
CA GLU A 115 -14.02 -1.35 5.45
C GLU A 115 -14.56 -2.58 4.71
N ALA A 116 -14.03 -2.80 3.51
CA ALA A 116 -14.45 -3.92 2.69
C ALA A 116 -13.24 -4.53 1.98
N ARG A 117 -13.32 -5.83 1.72
CA ARG A 117 -12.39 -6.54 0.85
C ARG A 117 -13.06 -6.78 -0.49
N THR A 118 -12.37 -6.47 -1.56
CA THR A 118 -12.84 -6.81 -2.91
C THR A 118 -12.53 -8.28 -3.20
N LEU A 119 -13.30 -8.87 -4.11
CA LEU A 119 -13.03 -10.24 -4.54
C LEU A 119 -11.67 -10.30 -5.23
N GLY A 120 -10.82 -11.19 -4.76
CA GLY A 120 -9.54 -11.49 -5.38
C GLY A 120 -9.70 -12.13 -6.77
N SER A 121 -8.62 -12.18 -7.51
CA SER A 121 -8.50 -13.01 -8.71
C SER A 121 -7.48 -14.12 -8.43
N ILE A 122 -7.29 -15.02 -9.39
CA ILE A 122 -6.26 -16.07 -9.30
C ILE A 122 -4.85 -15.49 -8.99
N LEU A 123 -4.63 -14.19 -9.30
CA LEU A 123 -3.35 -13.50 -9.11
C LEU A 123 -3.33 -12.52 -7.92
N THR A 124 -4.47 -12.28 -7.27
CA THR A 124 -4.56 -11.33 -6.15
C THR A 124 -5.59 -11.79 -5.13
N GLU A 125 -5.28 -11.73 -3.85
CA GLU A 125 -6.25 -12.03 -2.76
C GLU A 125 -7.32 -10.93 -2.61
N GLY A 126 -7.28 -9.91 -3.46
CA GLY A 126 -8.19 -8.77 -3.42
C GLY A 126 -7.53 -7.50 -2.89
N GLU A 127 -8.33 -6.49 -2.72
CA GLU A 127 -7.91 -5.18 -2.19
C GLU A 127 -8.71 -4.87 -0.92
N ILE A 128 -8.07 -4.18 0.02
CA ILE A 128 -8.72 -3.62 1.20
C ILE A 128 -9.08 -2.18 0.88
N VAL A 129 -10.37 -1.87 0.90
CA VAL A 129 -10.92 -0.53 0.70
C VAL A 129 -11.43 -0.03 2.04
N ALA A 130 -10.85 1.05 2.53
CA ALA A 130 -11.27 1.72 3.75
C ALA A 130 -11.86 3.09 3.41
N VAL A 131 -13.08 3.33 3.87
CA VAL A 131 -13.82 4.58 3.66
C VAL A 131 -14.16 5.18 5.02
N ARG A 132 -13.89 6.48 5.19
CA ARG A 132 -14.29 7.26 6.37
C ARG A 132 -15.18 8.40 5.94
N PHE A 133 -16.24 8.59 6.68
CA PHE A 133 -17.25 9.59 6.37
C PHE A 133 -17.11 10.77 7.34
N ARG A 134 -17.10 11.97 6.77
CA ARG A 134 -17.12 13.24 7.48
C ARG A 134 -18.28 14.08 6.95
N GLN A 135 -18.62 15.15 7.64
CA GLN A 135 -19.78 15.98 7.29
C GLN A 135 -19.79 16.50 5.84
N ARG A 136 -18.61 16.77 5.25
CA ARG A 136 -18.50 17.33 3.90
C ARG A 136 -17.46 16.61 3.02
N ASP A 137 -16.91 15.52 3.54
CA ASP A 137 -15.84 14.80 2.86
C ASP A 137 -15.97 13.31 3.08
N VAL A 138 -15.69 12.56 2.03
CA VAL A 138 -15.49 11.12 2.11
C VAL A 138 -14.00 10.85 1.87
N LEU A 139 -13.37 10.17 2.81
CA LEU A 139 -11.96 9.79 2.73
C LEU A 139 -11.87 8.34 2.32
N VAL A 140 -11.15 8.06 1.23
CA VAL A 140 -11.01 6.71 0.67
C VAL A 140 -9.54 6.32 0.62
N ALA A 141 -9.19 5.19 1.24
CA ALA A 141 -7.91 4.52 1.05
C ALA A 141 -8.15 3.15 0.46
N CYS A 142 -7.25 2.71 -0.40
CA CYS A 142 -7.28 1.37 -0.95
C CYS A 142 -5.85 0.85 -1.08
N ILE A 143 -5.62 -0.33 -0.57
CA ILE A 143 -4.36 -1.05 -0.65
C ILE A 143 -4.60 -2.46 -1.17
N THR A 144 -3.60 -3.03 -1.83
CA THR A 144 -3.59 -4.48 -2.13
C THR A 144 -3.52 -5.26 -0.82
N ASP A 145 -4.23 -6.38 -0.71
CA ASP A 145 -4.19 -7.21 0.50
C ASP A 145 -2.74 -7.60 0.82
N PRO A 146 -2.26 -7.34 2.04
CA PRO A 146 -0.89 -7.64 2.44
C PRO A 146 -0.50 -9.12 2.33
N GLY A 147 -1.48 -10.03 2.22
CA GLY A 147 -1.23 -11.47 2.04
C GLY A 147 -0.45 -11.81 0.77
N VAL A 148 -0.57 -11.01 -0.28
CA VAL A 148 0.04 -11.25 -1.63
C VAL A 148 1.32 -10.44 -1.85
N GLY A 149 1.65 -9.52 -0.97
CA GLY A 149 2.78 -8.62 -1.14
C GLY A 149 2.52 -7.49 -2.15
N PHE A 150 3.60 -6.88 -2.65
CA PHE A 150 3.51 -5.78 -3.60
C PHE A 150 3.07 -6.26 -4.98
N SER A 151 1.92 -5.79 -5.47
CA SER A 151 1.37 -6.12 -6.79
C SER A 151 1.05 -4.87 -7.60
N LEU A 152 1.63 -4.77 -8.80
CA LEU A 152 1.30 -3.71 -9.75
C LEU A 152 -0.15 -3.82 -10.25
N VAL A 153 -0.67 -5.04 -10.36
CA VAL A 153 -2.07 -5.31 -10.76
C VAL A 153 -3.03 -4.81 -9.68
N GLY A 154 -2.76 -5.11 -8.41
CA GLY A 154 -3.55 -4.63 -7.27
C GLY A 154 -3.58 -3.10 -7.21
N ARG A 155 -2.47 -2.42 -7.53
CA ARG A 155 -2.42 -0.96 -7.58
C ARG A 155 -3.41 -0.38 -8.61
N ARG A 156 -3.48 -0.95 -9.81
CA ARG A 156 -4.44 -0.51 -10.84
C ARG A 156 -5.89 -0.69 -10.36
N ARG A 157 -6.19 -1.80 -9.70
CA ARG A 157 -7.50 -2.06 -9.10
C ARG A 157 -7.81 -1.11 -7.96
N CYS A 158 -6.86 -0.79 -7.10
CA CYS A 158 -7.04 0.22 -6.05
C CYS A 158 -7.43 1.59 -6.62
N ILE A 159 -6.83 2.01 -7.75
CA ILE A 159 -7.21 3.24 -8.44
C ILE A 159 -8.65 3.14 -8.95
N GLN A 160 -9.04 2.01 -9.55
CA GLN A 160 -10.40 1.77 -10.04
C GLN A 160 -11.42 1.77 -8.90
N ASN A 161 -11.13 1.09 -7.79
CA ASN A 161 -12.00 1.03 -6.62
C ASN A 161 -12.22 2.42 -5.99
N ARG A 162 -11.18 3.23 -5.89
CA ARG A 162 -11.31 4.64 -5.45
C ARG A 162 -12.20 5.45 -6.39
N GLU A 163 -12.08 5.24 -7.70
CA GLU A 163 -12.90 5.94 -8.70
C GLU A 163 -14.36 5.48 -8.64
N ILE A 164 -14.63 4.20 -8.39
CA ILE A 164 -16.00 3.68 -8.18
C ILE A 164 -16.66 4.37 -6.98
N VAL A 165 -15.96 4.44 -5.83
CA VAL A 165 -16.46 5.17 -4.65
C VAL A 165 -16.69 6.63 -4.97
N ARG A 166 -15.74 7.28 -5.68
CA ARG A 166 -15.87 8.69 -6.05
C ARG A 166 -17.12 8.94 -6.89
N ARG A 167 -17.38 8.12 -7.90
CA ARG A 167 -18.58 8.24 -8.75
C ARG A 167 -19.86 8.05 -7.95
N ALA A 168 -19.91 7.05 -7.06
CA ALA A 168 -21.07 6.82 -6.23
C ALA A 168 -21.40 8.02 -5.34
N VAL A 169 -20.40 8.61 -4.68
CA VAL A 169 -20.57 9.78 -3.82
C VAL A 169 -20.89 11.06 -4.61
N SER A 170 -20.34 11.21 -5.83
CA SER A 170 -20.61 12.41 -6.66
C SER A 170 -21.98 12.38 -7.33
N ALA A 171 -22.68 11.24 -7.37
CA ALA A 171 -24.02 11.10 -7.91
C ALA A 171 -25.11 11.26 -6.85
N SER A 172 -24.78 11.40 -5.58
CA SER A 172 -25.69 11.55 -4.44
C SER A 172 -25.96 12.99 -4.09
#